data_a8acf452678fb22391757aa78c738271
#
_entry.id   a8acf452678fb22391757aa78c738271
#
_cell.length_a   1.000
_cell.length_b   1.000
_cell.length_c   1.000
_cell.angle_alpha   90.00
_cell.angle_beta   90.00
_cell.angle_gamma   90.00
#
_symmetry.space_group_name_H-M   'P 1'
#
loop_
_entity.id
_entity.type
_entity.pdbx_description
1 polymer ?
#
loop_
_entity_poly.entity_id
_entity_poly.type
_entity_poly.pdbx_seq_one_letter_code
_entity_poly.pdbx_strand_id
1 'polypeptide(L)'
;MKSHAVVFTAPHQVSFHEIESPAPGPEDLVIELHHSWISNGTEGSFLRGERLSGDVAWRPGDPAPFPMVAGYQKVGRVLAVGSAAPGFAAGDWVFASMSRVCGMFDNQFAGHVSPSV
;
A
#
# COMPACT_ATOMS: atom_id res chain seq x y z
N MET A 1 -0.51 0.40 -14.04
CA MET A 1 -1.97 0.37 -13.74
C MET A 1 -2.33 1.56 -12.87
N LYS A 2 -3.32 2.31 -13.27
CA LYS A 2 -3.79 3.47 -12.50
C LYS A 2 -4.54 3.03 -11.26
N SER A 3 -4.17 3.61 -10.13
CA SER A 3 -4.76 3.34 -8.82
C SER A 3 -5.01 4.64 -8.06
N HIS A 4 -5.84 4.59 -7.04
CA HIS A 4 -6.04 5.70 -6.11
C HIS A 4 -5.55 5.30 -4.74
N ALA A 5 -4.90 6.22 -4.04
CA ALA A 5 -4.31 5.94 -2.74
C ALA A 5 -4.41 7.12 -1.78
N VAL A 6 -4.41 6.77 -0.50
CA VAL A 6 -4.12 7.72 0.57
C VAL A 6 -2.60 7.81 0.69
N VAL A 7 -2.06 8.98 0.43
CA VAL A 7 -0.61 9.23 0.38
C VAL A 7 -0.19 10.17 1.49
N PHE A 8 0.81 9.77 2.24
CA PHE A 8 1.50 10.66 3.17
C PHE A 8 2.57 11.41 2.38
N THR A 9 2.36 12.69 2.18
CA THR A 9 3.22 13.52 1.32
C THR A 9 4.36 14.21 2.05
N ALA A 10 4.16 14.46 3.33
CA ALA A 10 5.12 15.08 4.24
C ALA A 10 4.65 14.83 5.68
N PRO A 11 5.44 15.15 6.71
CA PRO A 11 4.97 15.02 8.09
C PRO A 11 3.63 15.72 8.31
N HIS A 12 2.65 15.00 8.88
CA HIS A 12 1.29 15.47 9.15
C HIS A 12 0.48 15.92 7.91
N GLN A 13 0.91 15.51 6.71
CA GLN A 13 0.20 15.85 5.47
C GLN A 13 -0.27 14.59 4.77
N VAL A 14 -1.57 14.53 4.51
CA VAL A 14 -2.24 13.41 3.85
C VAL A 14 -2.97 13.93 2.63
N SER A 15 -2.85 13.21 1.52
CA SER A 15 -3.62 13.49 0.30
C SER A 15 -4.20 12.20 -0.28
N PHE A 16 -5.26 12.36 -1.06
CA PHE A 16 -5.84 11.25 -1.82
C PHE A 16 -5.75 11.60 -3.30
N HIS A 17 -5.05 10.78 -4.07
CA HIS A 17 -4.88 11.04 -5.49
C HIS A 17 -4.53 9.77 -6.29
N GLU A 18 -4.50 9.93 -7.59
CA GLU A 18 -4.09 8.87 -8.50
C GLU A 18 -2.59 8.61 -8.39
N ILE A 19 -2.23 7.34 -8.36
CA ILE A 19 -0.85 6.86 -8.39
C ILE A 19 -0.71 5.76 -9.43
N GLU A 20 0.52 5.37 -9.70
CA GLU A 20 0.80 4.23 -10.57
C GLU A 20 1.13 2.99 -9.74
N SER A 21 0.44 1.90 -10.01
CA SER A 21 0.77 0.56 -9.50
C SER A 21 1.39 -0.29 -10.61
N PRO A 22 2.26 -1.25 -10.27
CA PRO A 22 2.82 -2.14 -11.28
C PRO A 22 1.74 -2.91 -12.03
N ALA A 23 2.01 -3.25 -13.28
CA ALA A 23 1.17 -4.21 -13.98
C ALA A 23 1.24 -5.57 -13.27
N PRO A 24 0.12 -6.31 -13.14
CA PRO A 24 0.14 -7.62 -12.50
C PRO A 24 0.94 -8.62 -13.33
N GLY A 25 1.74 -9.42 -12.63
CA GLY A 25 2.44 -10.56 -13.20
C GLY A 25 1.65 -11.86 -13.08
N PRO A 26 2.22 -12.99 -13.53
CA PRO A 26 1.52 -14.27 -13.56
C PRO A 26 1.17 -14.82 -12.15
N GLU A 27 1.87 -14.43 -11.13
CA GLU A 27 1.64 -14.88 -9.76
C GLU A 27 0.83 -13.88 -8.91
N ASP A 28 0.39 -12.80 -9.52
CA ASP A 28 -0.26 -11.70 -8.81
C ASP A 28 -1.77 -11.82 -8.82
N LEU A 29 -2.37 -11.17 -7.82
CA LEU A 29 -3.80 -10.85 -7.78
C LEU A 29 -3.96 -9.35 -7.97
N VAL A 30 -5.04 -8.93 -8.61
CA VAL A 30 -5.49 -7.55 -8.57
C VAL A 30 -6.68 -7.46 -7.64
N ILE A 31 -6.60 -6.59 -6.64
CA ILE A 31 -7.58 -6.49 -5.56
C ILE A 31 -8.21 -5.09 -5.58
N GLU A 32 -9.54 -5.05 -5.57
CA GLU A 32 -10.32 -3.85 -5.28
C GLU A 32 -10.51 -3.74 -3.77
N LEU A 33 -10.04 -2.65 -3.19
CA LEU A 33 -10.15 -2.40 -1.77
C LEU A 33 -11.61 -2.07 -1.39
N HIS A 34 -12.14 -2.75 -0.39
CA HIS A 34 -13.42 -2.42 0.21
C HIS A 34 -13.25 -1.72 1.57
N HIS A 35 -12.40 -2.27 2.43
CA HIS A 35 -12.11 -1.70 3.74
C HIS A 35 -10.63 -1.81 4.04
N SER A 36 -10.06 -0.77 4.61
CA SER A 36 -8.75 -0.80 5.22
C SER A 36 -8.84 -0.28 6.65
N TRP A 37 -7.95 -0.74 7.49
CA TRP A 37 -7.87 -0.30 8.88
C TRP A 37 -6.68 0.60 9.08
N ILE A 38 -6.86 1.59 9.95
CA ILE A 38 -5.78 2.48 10.35
C ILE A 38 -5.21 1.97 11.68
N SER A 39 -3.92 1.70 11.69
CA SER A 39 -3.16 1.40 12.89
C SER A 39 -2.64 2.70 13.49
N ASN A 40 -3.27 3.17 14.55
CA ASN A 40 -2.96 4.48 15.15
C ASN A 40 -1.49 4.64 15.52
N GLY A 41 -0.90 3.63 16.16
CA GLY A 41 0.49 3.68 16.58
C GLY A 41 1.46 3.63 15.40
N THR A 42 1.35 2.61 14.58
CA THR A 42 2.26 2.37 13.45
C THR A 42 2.11 3.44 12.37
N GLU A 43 0.90 3.65 11.87
CA GLU A 43 0.68 4.61 10.79
C GLU A 43 0.83 6.05 11.27
N GLY A 44 0.51 6.34 12.51
CA GLY A 44 0.79 7.64 13.12
C GLY A 44 2.28 7.95 13.16
N SER A 45 3.12 6.97 13.48
CA SER A 45 4.57 7.15 13.47
C SER A 45 5.13 7.37 12.06
N PHE A 46 4.57 6.74 11.04
CA PHE A 46 4.89 7.04 9.65
C PHE A 46 4.47 8.46 9.26
N LEU A 47 3.26 8.86 9.63
CA LEU A 47 2.74 10.19 9.33
C LEU A 47 3.57 11.31 9.98
N ARG A 48 4.10 11.07 11.16
CA ARG A 48 5.00 12.01 11.85
C ARG A 48 6.43 12.01 11.29
N GLY A 49 6.76 11.09 10.38
CA GLY A 49 8.11 10.98 9.83
C GLY A 49 9.12 10.35 10.78
N GLU A 50 8.67 9.57 11.76
CA GLU A 50 9.53 8.97 12.79
C GLU A 50 10.16 7.65 12.33
N ARG A 51 9.68 7.06 11.23
CA ARG A 51 10.17 5.78 10.73
C ARG A 51 10.82 5.92 9.37
N LEU A 52 11.96 5.27 9.20
CA LEU A 52 12.60 5.11 7.89
C LEU A 52 11.87 4.03 7.08
N SER A 53 11.65 2.87 7.69
CA SER A 53 10.93 1.76 7.07
C SER A 53 10.52 0.75 8.15
N GLY A 54 9.34 0.15 8.01
CA GLY A 54 8.89 -0.89 8.94
C GLY A 54 9.10 -0.49 10.40
N ASP A 55 9.92 -1.24 11.12
CA ASP A 55 10.27 -0.96 12.51
C ASP A 55 11.55 -0.11 12.68
N VAL A 56 12.16 0.32 11.59
CA VAL A 56 13.40 1.11 11.62
C VAL A 56 13.05 2.59 11.82
N ALA A 57 13.56 3.17 12.91
CA ALA A 57 13.37 4.59 13.20
C ALA A 57 14.13 5.47 12.19
N TRP A 58 13.50 6.57 11.81
CA TRP A 58 14.18 7.61 11.03
C TRP A 58 15.15 8.38 11.92
N ARG A 59 16.34 8.67 11.41
CA ARG A 59 17.38 9.45 12.10
C ARG A 59 17.86 10.57 11.18
N PRO A 60 18.37 11.67 11.76
CA PRO A 60 19.01 12.74 10.98
C PRO A 60 20.10 12.16 10.07
N GLY A 61 20.05 12.53 8.80
CA GLY A 61 20.92 12.01 7.74
C GLY A 61 20.31 10.92 6.87
N ASP A 62 19.21 10.29 7.32
CA ASP A 62 18.46 9.36 6.50
C ASP A 62 17.66 10.10 5.41
N PRO A 63 17.38 9.44 4.27
CA PRO A 63 16.48 10.02 3.27
C PRO A 63 15.10 10.24 3.86
N ALA A 64 14.40 11.29 3.40
CA ALA A 64 13.03 11.54 3.80
C ALA A 64 12.13 10.37 3.39
N PRO A 65 11.29 9.82 4.29
CA PRO A 65 10.47 8.65 3.99
C PRO A 65 9.19 8.96 3.22
N PHE A 66 9.09 10.14 2.64
CA PHE A 66 7.94 10.61 1.87
C PHE A 66 8.27 10.80 0.38
N PRO A 67 7.27 10.70 -0.50
CA PRO A 67 5.89 10.27 -0.25
C PRO A 67 5.78 8.77 0.00
N MET A 68 4.74 8.37 0.74
CA MET A 68 4.48 6.95 0.99
C MET A 68 2.98 6.64 1.03
N VAL A 69 2.64 5.40 0.73
CA VAL A 69 1.32 4.82 0.96
C VAL A 69 1.40 3.88 2.15
N ALA A 70 0.77 4.26 3.24
CA ALA A 70 0.77 3.46 4.47
C ALA A 70 -0.36 2.41 4.45
N GLY A 71 -0.50 1.71 5.57
CA GLY A 71 -1.52 0.70 5.79
C GLY A 71 -1.03 -0.70 5.50
N TYR A 72 -1.49 -1.65 6.32
CA TYR A 72 -1.09 -3.06 6.19
C TYR A 72 -2.24 -4.03 6.51
N GLN A 73 -3.45 -3.52 6.57
CA GLN A 73 -4.65 -4.32 6.86
C GLN A 73 -5.77 -3.89 5.92
N LYS A 74 -6.12 -4.74 4.99
CA LYS A 74 -7.23 -4.46 4.08
C LYS A 74 -8.00 -5.72 3.73
N VAL A 75 -9.27 -5.52 3.41
CA VAL A 75 -10.16 -6.53 2.85
C VAL A 75 -10.67 -6.00 1.52
N GLY A 76 -10.68 -6.86 0.53
CA GLY A 76 -11.15 -6.50 -0.80
C GLY A 76 -11.59 -7.70 -1.61
N ARG A 77 -11.99 -7.44 -2.84
CA ARG A 77 -12.38 -8.45 -3.80
C ARG A 77 -11.33 -8.61 -4.88
N VAL A 78 -11.10 -9.85 -5.24
CA VAL A 78 -10.22 -10.16 -6.36
C VAL A 78 -10.91 -9.75 -7.67
N LEU A 79 -10.25 -8.88 -8.44
CA LEU A 79 -10.69 -8.46 -9.77
C LEU A 79 -10.10 -9.34 -10.86
N ALA A 80 -8.85 -9.75 -10.70
CA ALA A 80 -8.14 -10.57 -11.69
C ALA A 80 -7.11 -11.46 -10.96
N VAL A 81 -6.87 -12.63 -11.54
CA VAL A 81 -5.95 -13.64 -11.04
C VAL A 81 -4.91 -13.92 -12.10
N GLY A 82 -3.64 -13.85 -11.74
CA GLY A 82 -2.54 -14.23 -12.63
C GLY A 82 -2.58 -15.71 -13.00
N SER A 83 -2.05 -16.05 -14.15
CA SER A 83 -2.11 -17.41 -14.72
C SER A 83 -1.42 -18.47 -13.86
N ALA A 84 -0.51 -18.06 -12.97
CA ALA A 84 0.24 -18.94 -12.07
C ALA A 84 -0.08 -18.70 -10.58
N ALA A 85 -1.21 -18.08 -10.27
CA ALA A 85 -1.68 -17.84 -8.90
C ALA A 85 -2.84 -18.79 -8.52
N PRO A 86 -2.56 -20.02 -8.10
CA PRO A 86 -3.61 -21.01 -7.82
C PRO A 86 -4.37 -20.67 -6.54
N GLY A 87 -5.59 -21.19 -6.42
CA GLY A 87 -6.39 -21.12 -5.20
C GLY A 87 -7.26 -19.86 -5.06
N PHE A 88 -7.27 -18.97 -6.06
CA PHE A 88 -8.08 -17.76 -6.07
C PHE A 88 -8.92 -17.68 -7.34
N ALA A 89 -10.04 -16.98 -7.23
CA ALA A 89 -10.91 -16.68 -8.37
C ALA A 89 -11.38 -15.21 -8.30
N ALA A 90 -11.64 -14.61 -9.45
CA ALA A 90 -12.26 -13.29 -9.50
C ALA A 90 -13.58 -13.30 -8.71
N GLY A 91 -13.78 -12.28 -7.90
CA GLY A 91 -14.93 -12.16 -7.00
C GLY A 91 -14.69 -12.69 -5.59
N ASP A 92 -13.62 -13.42 -5.32
CA ASP A 92 -13.28 -13.87 -3.97
C ASP A 92 -13.03 -12.69 -3.05
N TRP A 93 -13.44 -12.84 -1.79
CA TRP A 93 -13.04 -11.94 -0.70
C TRP A 93 -11.71 -12.37 -0.15
N VAL A 94 -10.81 -11.42 0.04
CA VAL A 94 -9.46 -11.69 0.54
C VAL A 94 -9.04 -10.64 1.56
N PHE A 95 -8.22 -11.07 2.50
CA PHE A 95 -7.42 -10.19 3.34
C PHE A 95 -6.03 -10.04 2.71
N ALA A 96 -5.52 -8.83 2.69
CA ALA A 96 -4.19 -8.56 2.18
C ALA A 96 -3.45 -7.59 3.11
N SER A 97 -2.15 -7.80 3.25
CA SER A 97 -1.30 -6.97 4.12
C SER A 97 -0.46 -5.98 3.33
N MET A 98 -0.14 -6.28 2.10
CA MET A 98 0.84 -5.52 1.32
C MET A 98 0.38 -5.35 -0.11
N SER A 99 0.84 -4.26 -0.72
CA SER A 99 0.68 -4.00 -2.16
C SER A 99 1.92 -3.31 -2.69
N ARG A 100 2.04 -3.24 -4.00
CA ARG A 100 3.15 -2.57 -4.66
C ARG A 100 2.67 -1.28 -5.32
N VAL A 101 3.50 -0.27 -5.25
CA VAL A 101 3.27 1.03 -5.91
C VAL A 101 4.55 1.48 -6.62
N CYS A 102 4.42 2.28 -7.66
CA CYS A 102 5.55 2.80 -8.40
C CYS A 102 5.89 4.21 -7.95
N GLY A 103 7.18 4.54 -7.93
CA GLY A 103 7.65 5.89 -7.67
C GLY A 103 7.46 6.41 -6.25
N MET A 104 7.11 5.53 -5.33
CA MET A 104 6.96 5.84 -3.91
C MET A 104 8.15 5.29 -3.12
N PHE A 105 8.19 5.59 -1.83
CA PHE A 105 9.23 5.07 -0.95
C PHE A 105 9.07 3.55 -0.78
N ASP A 106 10.13 2.80 -1.04
CA ASP A 106 10.07 1.34 -1.23
C ASP A 106 9.71 0.53 0.02
N ASN A 107 9.89 1.08 1.21
CA ASN A 107 9.73 0.33 2.47
C ASN A 107 8.35 0.53 3.09
N GLN A 108 7.31 0.46 2.30
CA GLN A 108 5.94 0.66 2.74
C GLN A 108 5.06 -0.54 2.41
N PHE A 109 4.03 -0.73 3.19
CA PHE A 109 3.08 -1.81 2.96
C PHE A 109 2.03 -1.48 1.90
N ALA A 110 1.75 -0.19 1.68
CA ALA A 110 0.81 0.29 0.67
C ALA A 110 -0.59 -0.35 0.79
N GLY A 111 -1.15 -0.35 2.00
CA GLY A 111 -2.46 -0.93 2.25
C GLY A 111 -3.63 -0.10 1.76
N HIS A 112 -3.50 1.24 1.79
CA HIS A 112 -4.58 2.16 1.43
C HIS A 112 -4.51 2.55 -0.05
N VAL A 113 -4.59 1.56 -0.94
CA VAL A 113 -4.53 1.75 -2.39
C VAL A 113 -5.51 0.81 -3.10
N SER A 114 -6.17 1.29 -4.14
CA SER A 114 -7.11 0.51 -4.95
C SER A 114 -7.20 1.00 -6.40
N PRO A 115 -7.24 0.10 -7.40
CA PRO A 115 -6.92 -1.32 -7.27
C PRO A 115 -5.44 -1.54 -6.96
N SER A 116 -5.09 -2.69 -6.45
CA SER A 116 -3.72 -2.97 -6.03
C SER A 116 -3.26 -4.39 -6.40
N VAL A 117 -1.98 -4.51 -6.54
CA VAL A 117 -1.30 -5.77 -6.85
C VAL A 117 -0.59 -6.30 -5.62
#